data_5363107f252319b7bf0da5699ce10466
#
_entry.id   5363107f252319b7bf0da5699ce10466
#
_cell.length_a   1.000
_cell.length_b   1.000
_cell.length_c   1.000
_cell.angle_alpha   90.00
_cell.angle_beta   90.00
_cell.angle_gamma   90.00
#
_symmetry.space_group_name_H-M   'P 1'
#
loop_
_entity.id
_entity.type
_entity.pdbx_description
1 polymer ?
#
loop_
_entity_poly.entity_id
_entity_poly.type
_entity_poly.pdbx_seq_one_letter_code
_entity_poly.pdbx_strand_id
1 'polypeptide(L)'
;MESKRLGLCSKSLFVVPNHLTEQWASEFLQLYPSANILVATKKDFETKNRKKFCGRIATGDYDAIIIGHSQFEKIPMSIERQRAILEQQLDEVTEGIAELKKNRGDNFSVKQLERTKKSVKQKLDKLNDQSKKDDTVTFEELGVDRLIIDESHYYKNLFLFTKMRNVGGIAQTEAMKSSDLFMKCRYLDELTGGRGVVFATGTPISNSMVELYTIQRYLQYNTLVQNNLQHFDAWASTFGETITAVELTPEGYTLIGR
;
A
#
# COMPACT_ATOMS: atom_id res chain seq x y z
N MET A 1 -10.32 -3.58 20.73
CA MET A 1 -10.84 -3.32 22.09
C MET A 1 -9.73 -2.88 23.04
N GLU A 2 -8.77 -3.72 23.41
CA GLU A 2 -7.78 -3.38 24.45
C GLU A 2 -6.95 -2.12 24.15
N SER A 3 -6.52 -1.91 22.92
CA SER A 3 -5.81 -0.67 22.56
C SER A 3 -6.66 0.59 22.76
N LYS A 4 -7.97 0.53 22.49
CA LYS A 4 -8.90 1.64 22.75
C LYS A 4 -9.09 1.85 24.24
N ARG A 5 -9.29 0.77 25.00
CA ARG A 5 -9.41 0.81 26.48
C ARG A 5 -8.18 1.43 27.17
N LEU A 6 -6.99 1.18 26.61
CA LEU A 6 -5.73 1.73 27.14
C LEU A 6 -5.41 3.14 26.58
N GLY A 7 -6.27 3.72 25.75
CA GLY A 7 -6.04 5.03 25.15
C GLY A 7 -4.93 5.06 24.09
N LEU A 8 -4.55 3.88 23.55
CA LEU A 8 -3.52 3.76 22.51
C LEU A 8 -4.05 3.98 21.10
N CYS A 9 -5.37 3.97 20.94
CA CYS A 9 -6.07 4.36 19.71
C CYS A 9 -7.50 4.77 20.05
N SER A 10 -8.12 5.56 19.20
CA SER A 10 -9.50 5.99 19.35
C SER A 10 -10.45 5.27 18.39
N LYS A 11 -10.06 5.04 17.16
CA LYS A 11 -10.91 4.49 16.11
C LYS A 11 -10.16 3.46 15.25
N SER A 12 -10.55 2.19 15.42
CA SER A 12 -9.92 1.06 14.71
C SER A 12 -10.72 0.63 13.49
N LEU A 13 -10.05 0.51 12.34
CA LEU A 13 -10.60 -0.01 11.09
C LEU A 13 -9.96 -1.36 10.76
N PHE A 14 -10.77 -2.39 10.62
CA PHE A 14 -10.38 -3.74 10.22
C PHE A 14 -10.72 -3.94 8.75
N VAL A 15 -9.71 -4.22 7.95
CA VAL A 15 -9.83 -4.54 6.52
C VAL A 15 -9.58 -6.02 6.33
N VAL A 16 -10.60 -6.74 5.90
CA VAL A 16 -10.60 -8.20 5.85
C VAL A 16 -11.03 -8.71 4.47
N PRO A 17 -10.79 -9.98 4.12
CA PRO A 17 -11.35 -10.55 2.91
C PRO A 17 -12.87 -10.37 2.84
N ASN A 18 -13.38 -10.00 1.66
CA ASN A 18 -14.79 -9.61 1.50
C ASN A 18 -15.81 -10.66 1.97
N HIS A 19 -15.44 -11.94 1.90
CA HIS A 19 -16.30 -13.05 2.31
C HIS A 19 -16.21 -13.37 3.80
N LEU A 20 -15.26 -12.77 4.54
CA LEU A 20 -15.04 -13.00 5.96
C LEU A 20 -15.58 -11.88 6.86
N THR A 21 -16.17 -10.82 6.31
CA THR A 21 -16.64 -9.67 7.09
C THR A 21 -17.64 -10.05 8.18
N GLU A 22 -18.58 -10.93 7.89
CA GLU A 22 -19.60 -11.40 8.86
C GLU A 22 -18.98 -12.34 9.91
N GLN A 23 -18.04 -13.21 9.50
CA GLN A 23 -17.33 -14.08 10.42
C GLN A 23 -16.49 -13.26 11.41
N TRP A 24 -15.72 -12.28 10.93
CA TRP A 24 -14.96 -11.37 11.78
C TRP A 24 -15.84 -10.64 12.79
N ALA A 25 -17.02 -10.17 12.36
CA ALA A 25 -17.98 -9.53 13.23
C ALA A 25 -18.50 -10.48 14.33
N SER A 26 -18.83 -11.70 13.95
CA SER A 26 -19.31 -12.73 14.89
C SER A 26 -18.26 -13.10 15.92
N GLU A 27 -17.02 -13.38 15.48
CA GLU A 27 -15.92 -13.72 16.37
C GLU A 27 -15.53 -12.54 17.28
N PHE A 28 -15.56 -11.31 16.76
CA PHE A 28 -15.32 -10.12 17.57
C PHE A 28 -16.34 -9.99 18.70
N LEU A 29 -17.63 -10.21 18.42
CA LEU A 29 -18.69 -10.15 19.42
C LEU A 29 -18.69 -11.35 20.39
N GLN A 30 -18.15 -12.50 19.99
CA GLN A 30 -17.91 -13.61 20.92
C GLN A 30 -16.87 -13.24 21.97
N LEU A 31 -15.80 -12.54 21.57
CA LEU A 31 -14.75 -12.08 22.49
C LEU A 31 -15.16 -10.86 23.31
N TYR A 32 -15.96 -9.98 22.71
CA TYR A 32 -16.40 -8.71 23.32
C TYR A 32 -17.90 -8.50 23.10
N PRO A 33 -18.77 -9.19 23.87
CA PRO A 33 -20.23 -9.20 23.62
C PRO A 33 -20.91 -7.83 23.71
N SER A 34 -20.33 -6.87 24.45
CA SER A 34 -20.86 -5.50 24.60
C SER A 34 -20.27 -4.51 23.61
N ALA A 35 -19.42 -4.95 22.68
CA ALA A 35 -18.77 -4.03 21.75
C ALA A 35 -19.76 -3.41 20.77
N ASN A 36 -19.61 -2.10 20.54
CA ASN A 36 -20.31 -1.38 19.49
C ASN A 36 -19.52 -1.48 18.19
N ILE A 37 -19.94 -2.36 17.26
CA ILE A 37 -19.25 -2.57 16.00
C ILE A 37 -20.04 -2.05 14.80
N LEU A 38 -19.33 -1.58 13.77
CA LEU A 38 -19.90 -1.23 12.47
C LEU A 38 -19.36 -2.17 11.41
N VAL A 39 -20.25 -2.91 10.75
CA VAL A 39 -19.89 -3.86 9.69
C VAL A 39 -20.41 -3.35 8.35
N ALA A 40 -19.54 -3.25 7.36
CA ALA A 40 -19.91 -2.81 6.04
C ALA A 40 -20.53 -3.92 5.21
N THR A 41 -21.61 -3.59 4.52
CA THR A 41 -22.23 -4.45 3.51
C THR A 41 -21.91 -3.97 2.10
N LYS A 42 -22.17 -4.80 1.09
CA LYS A 42 -22.00 -4.40 -0.33
C LYS A 42 -22.84 -3.18 -0.68
N LYS A 43 -24.05 -3.07 -0.11
CA LYS A 43 -24.99 -1.95 -0.35
C LYS A 43 -24.47 -0.63 0.20
N ASP A 44 -23.72 -0.64 1.30
CA ASP A 44 -23.15 0.57 1.91
C ASP A 44 -22.14 1.26 0.99
N PHE A 45 -21.47 0.50 0.12
CA PHE A 45 -20.47 1.00 -0.81
C PHE A 45 -20.97 1.18 -2.25
N GLU A 46 -22.29 1.12 -2.48
CA GLU A 46 -22.89 1.65 -3.71
C GLU A 46 -22.69 3.19 -3.74
N THR A 47 -22.56 3.75 -4.94
CA THR A 47 -22.26 5.19 -5.12
C THR A 47 -23.16 6.12 -4.31
N LYS A 48 -24.45 5.83 -4.24
CA LYS A 48 -25.45 6.62 -3.50
C LYS A 48 -25.36 6.53 -1.97
N ASN A 49 -24.79 5.41 -1.45
CA ASN A 49 -24.79 5.10 0.00
C ASN A 49 -23.41 5.35 0.63
N ARG A 50 -22.34 5.30 -0.15
CA ARG A 50 -20.94 5.38 0.32
C ARG A 50 -20.68 6.61 1.19
N LYS A 51 -21.12 7.80 0.73
CA LYS A 51 -20.97 9.05 1.50
C LYS A 51 -21.63 8.94 2.87
N LYS A 52 -22.84 8.39 2.93
CA LYS A 52 -23.56 8.18 4.19
C LYS A 52 -22.84 7.22 5.12
N PHE A 53 -22.33 6.11 4.58
CA PHE A 53 -21.60 5.11 5.36
C PHE A 53 -20.26 5.68 5.89
N CYS A 54 -19.50 6.36 5.06
CA CYS A 54 -18.28 7.06 5.50
C CYS A 54 -18.56 8.14 6.54
N GLY A 55 -19.67 8.88 6.40
CA GLY A 55 -20.14 9.83 7.42
C GLY A 55 -20.45 9.16 8.76
N ARG A 56 -21.04 7.95 8.76
CA ARG A 56 -21.25 7.17 10.00
C ARG A 56 -19.91 6.77 10.64
N ILE A 57 -18.91 6.38 9.84
CA ILE A 57 -17.58 6.10 10.36
C ILE A 57 -16.99 7.36 11.01
N ALA A 58 -17.04 8.49 10.30
CA ALA A 58 -16.45 9.75 10.76
C ALA A 58 -17.03 10.23 12.09
N THR A 59 -18.37 10.18 12.25
CA THR A 59 -19.10 10.75 13.38
C THR A 59 -19.42 9.76 14.50
N GLY A 60 -19.37 8.44 14.20
CA GLY A 60 -19.76 7.42 15.18
C GLY A 60 -18.61 7.03 16.11
N ASP A 61 -18.96 6.64 17.32
CA ASP A 61 -18.04 6.03 18.28
C ASP A 61 -18.22 4.50 18.25
N TYR A 62 -17.35 3.84 17.50
CA TYR A 62 -17.34 2.39 17.35
C TYR A 62 -16.08 1.80 17.99
N ASP A 63 -16.21 0.60 18.55
CA ASP A 63 -15.09 -0.17 19.08
C ASP A 63 -14.33 -0.88 17.96
N ALA A 64 -15.02 -1.25 16.90
CA ALA A 64 -14.43 -1.78 15.69
C ALA A 64 -15.28 -1.42 14.47
N ILE A 65 -14.61 -1.10 13.37
CA ILE A 65 -15.22 -0.92 12.05
C ILE A 65 -14.65 -2.01 11.16
N ILE A 66 -15.49 -2.86 10.58
CA ILE A 66 -15.09 -4.01 9.77
C ILE A 66 -15.54 -3.80 8.34
N ILE A 67 -14.60 -3.77 7.40
CA ILE A 67 -14.89 -3.59 5.97
C ILE A 67 -14.11 -4.59 5.13
N GLY A 68 -14.62 -4.91 3.94
CA GLY A 68 -13.90 -5.76 2.99
C GLY A 68 -12.84 -4.98 2.19
N HIS A 69 -11.82 -5.68 1.68
CA HIS A 69 -10.77 -5.09 0.85
C HIS A 69 -11.32 -4.23 -0.29
N SER A 70 -12.29 -4.75 -1.07
CA SER A 70 -12.89 -4.02 -2.20
C SER A 70 -13.69 -2.78 -1.79
N GLN A 71 -14.11 -2.70 -0.54
CA GLN A 71 -14.79 -1.55 0.04
C GLN A 71 -13.76 -0.51 0.50
N PHE A 72 -12.67 -0.96 1.12
CA PHE A 72 -11.56 -0.13 1.55
C PHE A 72 -10.91 0.64 0.38
N GLU A 73 -10.73 -0.03 -0.78
CA GLU A 73 -10.21 0.56 -2.01
C GLU A 73 -11.09 1.71 -2.56
N LYS A 74 -12.37 1.77 -2.17
CA LYS A 74 -13.30 2.83 -2.60
C LYS A 74 -13.28 4.08 -1.71
N ILE A 75 -12.52 4.08 -0.63
CA ILE A 75 -12.35 5.24 0.26
C ILE A 75 -11.09 5.97 -0.21
N PRO A 76 -11.20 7.13 -0.87
CA PRO A 76 -10.04 7.81 -1.42
C PRO A 76 -9.23 8.52 -0.34
N MET A 77 -7.97 8.80 -0.63
CA MET A 77 -7.18 9.82 0.05
C MET A 77 -7.53 11.21 -0.51
N SER A 78 -7.21 12.26 0.23
CA SER A 78 -7.31 13.64 -0.28
C SER A 78 -6.50 13.82 -1.57
N ILE A 79 -6.97 14.71 -2.44
CA ILE A 79 -6.33 14.99 -3.73
C ILE A 79 -4.92 15.52 -3.54
N GLU A 80 -4.72 16.34 -2.52
CA GLU A 80 -3.43 16.92 -2.16
C GLU A 80 -2.39 15.84 -1.84
N ARG A 81 -2.78 14.82 -1.04
CA ARG A 81 -1.88 13.70 -0.71
C ARG A 81 -1.60 12.80 -1.91
N GLN A 82 -2.63 12.51 -2.70
CA GLN A 82 -2.44 11.74 -3.93
C GLN A 82 -1.48 12.45 -4.89
N ARG A 83 -1.61 13.78 -5.04
CA ARG A 83 -0.73 14.59 -5.87
C ARG A 83 0.70 14.57 -5.36
N ALA A 84 0.92 14.84 -4.07
CA ALA A 84 2.26 14.88 -3.46
C ALA A 84 3.04 13.56 -3.68
N ILE A 85 2.38 12.41 -3.53
CA ILE A 85 3.01 11.10 -3.76
C ILE A 85 3.32 10.87 -5.25
N LEU A 86 2.40 11.24 -6.15
CA LEU A 86 2.64 11.11 -7.59
C LEU A 86 3.76 12.04 -8.08
N GLU A 87 3.86 13.25 -7.53
CA GLU A 87 4.95 14.19 -7.80
C GLU A 87 6.28 13.62 -7.31
N GLN A 88 6.35 13.09 -6.09
CA GLN A 88 7.54 12.42 -5.58
C GLN A 88 7.96 11.24 -6.48
N GLN A 89 7.04 10.38 -6.89
CA GLN A 89 7.32 9.28 -7.83
C GLN A 89 7.85 9.81 -9.19
N LEU A 90 7.29 10.92 -9.67
CA LEU A 90 7.73 11.53 -10.90
C LEU A 90 9.17 12.05 -10.81
N ASP A 91 9.53 12.65 -9.69
CA ASP A 91 10.88 13.16 -9.42
C ASP A 91 11.88 11.99 -9.33
N GLU A 92 11.58 10.96 -8.55
CA GLU A 92 12.41 9.75 -8.42
C GLU A 92 12.69 9.10 -9.80
N VAL A 93 11.65 8.93 -10.62
CA VAL A 93 11.81 8.37 -11.98
C VAL A 93 12.60 9.30 -12.88
N THR A 94 12.43 10.61 -12.75
CA THR A 94 13.13 11.61 -13.57
C THR A 94 14.61 11.66 -13.24
N GLU A 95 14.96 11.63 -11.96
CA GLU A 95 16.35 11.53 -11.49
C GLU A 95 17.00 10.22 -11.94
N GLY A 96 16.30 9.10 -11.84
CA GLY A 96 16.76 7.80 -12.33
C GLY A 96 17.05 7.79 -13.83
N ILE A 97 16.21 8.44 -14.65
CA ILE A 97 16.45 8.60 -16.09
C ILE A 97 17.72 9.44 -16.34
N ALA A 98 17.90 10.57 -15.63
CA ALA A 98 19.04 11.46 -15.78
C ALA A 98 20.36 10.73 -15.43
N GLU A 99 20.35 9.97 -14.35
CA GLU A 99 21.51 9.18 -13.90
C GLU A 99 21.88 8.06 -14.89
N LEU A 100 20.88 7.32 -15.39
CA LEU A 100 21.14 6.28 -16.41
C LEU A 100 21.69 6.87 -17.71
N LYS A 101 21.18 8.03 -18.15
CA LYS A 101 21.71 8.71 -19.35
C LYS A 101 23.14 9.19 -19.14
N LYS A 102 23.49 9.71 -17.94
CA LYS A 102 24.85 10.14 -17.60
C LYS A 102 25.85 8.96 -17.58
N ASN A 103 25.43 7.82 -17.06
CA ASN A 103 26.27 6.62 -16.92
C ASN A 103 26.29 5.72 -18.17
N ARG A 104 25.85 6.22 -19.34
CA ARG A 104 25.72 5.44 -20.59
C ARG A 104 24.91 4.15 -20.38
N GLY A 105 23.88 4.22 -19.54
CA GLY A 105 22.99 3.11 -19.29
C GLY A 105 22.28 2.63 -20.56
N ASP A 106 21.84 1.37 -20.52
CA ASP A 106 21.19 0.73 -21.65
C ASP A 106 19.90 1.44 -22.07
N ASN A 107 19.72 1.60 -23.37
CA ASN A 107 18.56 2.24 -23.99
C ASN A 107 17.22 1.58 -23.60
N PHE A 108 17.22 0.28 -23.31
CA PHE A 108 16.00 -0.44 -22.91
C PHE A 108 15.49 0.04 -21.56
N SER A 109 16.37 0.18 -20.57
CA SER A 109 15.99 0.66 -19.22
C SER A 109 15.55 2.12 -19.24
N VAL A 110 16.19 2.96 -20.02
CA VAL A 110 15.76 4.36 -20.22
C VAL A 110 14.35 4.40 -20.79
N LYS A 111 14.06 3.60 -21.84
CA LYS A 111 12.72 3.52 -22.43
C LYS A 111 11.68 3.00 -21.44
N GLN A 112 12.02 2.06 -20.59
CA GLN A 112 11.09 1.54 -19.57
C GLN A 112 10.75 2.63 -18.54
N LEU A 113 11.75 3.38 -18.05
CA LEU A 113 11.52 4.50 -17.15
C LEU A 113 10.75 5.65 -17.80
N GLU A 114 10.98 5.94 -19.06
CA GLU A 114 10.20 6.94 -19.81
C GLU A 114 8.72 6.53 -19.92
N ARG A 115 8.42 5.24 -20.09
CA ARG A 115 7.05 4.71 -20.02
C ARG A 115 6.43 4.90 -18.64
N THR A 116 7.17 4.58 -17.58
CA THR A 116 6.73 4.79 -16.19
C THR A 116 6.47 6.27 -15.93
N LYS A 117 7.38 7.15 -16.34
CA LYS A 117 7.22 8.61 -16.23
C LYS A 117 5.94 9.09 -16.93
N LYS A 118 5.67 8.59 -18.13
CA LYS A 118 4.44 8.91 -18.87
C LYS A 118 3.19 8.43 -18.12
N SER A 119 3.22 7.23 -17.55
CA SER A 119 2.11 6.67 -16.78
C SER A 119 1.81 7.52 -15.53
N VAL A 120 2.84 7.92 -14.77
CA VAL A 120 2.68 8.78 -13.58
C VAL A 120 2.12 10.15 -13.95
N LYS A 121 2.60 10.77 -15.04
CA LYS A 121 2.04 12.04 -15.55
C LYS A 121 0.57 11.90 -15.91
N GLN A 122 0.18 10.83 -16.60
CA GLN A 122 -1.24 10.58 -16.94
C GLN A 122 -2.12 10.42 -15.69
N LYS A 123 -1.58 9.82 -14.61
CA LYS A 123 -2.28 9.73 -13.32
C LYS A 123 -2.48 11.11 -12.70
N LEU A 124 -1.44 11.97 -12.73
CA LEU A 124 -1.52 13.36 -12.25
C LEU A 124 -2.54 14.19 -13.03
N ASP A 125 -2.54 14.09 -14.37
CA ASP A 125 -3.49 14.80 -15.22
C ASP A 125 -4.94 14.38 -14.91
N LYS A 126 -5.20 13.07 -14.78
CA LYS A 126 -6.50 12.55 -14.38
C LYS A 126 -6.94 13.03 -13.00
N LEU A 127 -6.03 13.09 -12.05
CA LEU A 127 -6.30 13.57 -10.70
C LEU A 127 -6.74 15.05 -10.71
N ASN A 128 -6.09 15.88 -11.54
CA ASN A 128 -6.44 17.29 -11.71
C ASN A 128 -7.83 17.48 -12.33
N ASP A 129 -8.24 16.59 -13.24
CA ASP A 129 -9.58 16.62 -13.84
C ASP A 129 -10.66 16.15 -12.85
N GLN A 130 -10.34 15.17 -12.00
CA GLN A 130 -11.26 14.65 -10.98
C GLN A 130 -11.49 15.63 -9.83
N SER A 131 -10.53 16.48 -9.49
CA SER A 131 -10.63 17.48 -8.42
C SER A 131 -11.87 18.39 -8.54
N LYS A 132 -12.46 18.47 -9.71
CA LYS A 132 -13.66 19.25 -10.00
C LYS A 132 -14.98 18.53 -9.73
N LYS A 133 -14.96 17.24 -9.35
CA LYS A 133 -16.18 16.38 -9.34
C LYS A 133 -16.44 15.60 -8.05
N ASP A 134 -15.49 15.44 -7.13
CA ASP A 134 -15.66 14.52 -6.00
C ASP A 134 -15.96 15.22 -4.67
N ASP A 135 -17.22 15.13 -4.29
CA ASP A 135 -17.75 15.39 -2.94
C ASP A 135 -17.79 14.07 -2.12
N THR A 136 -16.64 13.36 -2.05
CA THR A 136 -16.53 12.09 -1.36
C THR A 136 -15.75 12.28 -0.06
N VAL A 137 -16.21 11.66 1.04
CA VAL A 137 -15.48 11.64 2.32
C VAL A 137 -14.16 10.91 2.12
N THR A 138 -13.06 11.57 2.46
CA THR A 138 -11.71 11.03 2.34
C THR A 138 -11.35 10.14 3.54
N PHE A 139 -10.27 9.36 3.42
CA PHE A 139 -9.80 8.50 4.50
C PHE A 139 -9.39 9.30 5.75
N GLU A 140 -8.78 10.45 5.54
CA GLU A 140 -8.38 11.37 6.62
C GLU A 140 -9.58 11.85 7.43
N GLU A 141 -10.70 12.13 6.75
CA GLU A 141 -11.93 12.61 7.40
C GLU A 141 -12.64 11.53 8.21
N LEU A 142 -12.33 10.25 8.03
CA LEU A 142 -12.88 9.16 8.84
C LEU A 142 -12.43 9.22 10.30
N GLY A 143 -11.27 9.85 10.57
CA GLY A 143 -10.71 9.93 11.92
C GLY A 143 -10.17 8.58 12.41
N VAL A 144 -9.83 7.67 11.51
CA VAL A 144 -9.20 6.38 11.84
C VAL A 144 -7.75 6.62 12.24
N ASP A 145 -7.35 6.09 13.39
CA ASP A 145 -5.98 6.14 13.92
C ASP A 145 -5.33 4.75 14.09
N ARG A 146 -6.11 3.69 13.84
CA ARG A 146 -5.62 2.31 13.82
C ARG A 146 -6.19 1.54 12.65
N LEU A 147 -5.31 1.03 11.79
CA LEU A 147 -5.64 0.23 10.62
C LEU A 147 -5.10 -1.19 10.79
N ILE A 148 -5.98 -2.17 10.79
CA ILE A 148 -5.62 -3.59 10.86
C ILE A 148 -6.02 -4.24 9.54
N ILE A 149 -5.06 -4.86 8.83
CA ILE A 149 -5.29 -5.47 7.53
C ILE A 149 -5.00 -6.96 7.62
N ASP A 150 -6.05 -7.74 7.46
CA ASP A 150 -5.95 -9.18 7.31
C ASP A 150 -5.63 -9.55 5.85
N GLU A 151 -4.88 -10.62 5.65
CA GLU A 151 -4.38 -11.05 4.34
C GLU A 151 -3.64 -9.93 3.59
N SER A 152 -2.76 -9.23 4.30
CA SER A 152 -2.01 -8.07 3.79
C SER A 152 -1.15 -8.38 2.55
N HIS A 153 -0.87 -9.65 2.25
CA HIS A 153 -0.18 -10.09 1.04
C HIS A 153 -0.91 -9.69 -0.26
N TYR A 154 -2.20 -9.36 -0.22
CA TYR A 154 -2.93 -8.80 -1.36
C TYR A 154 -2.36 -7.47 -1.86
N TYR A 155 -1.55 -6.77 -1.07
CA TYR A 155 -0.98 -5.45 -1.38
C TYR A 155 0.51 -5.49 -1.71
N LYS A 156 1.07 -6.65 -2.03
CA LYS A 156 2.50 -6.85 -2.29
C LYS A 156 3.04 -6.13 -3.55
N ASN A 157 2.19 -5.78 -4.50
CA ASN A 157 2.58 -5.16 -5.76
C ASN A 157 2.62 -3.63 -5.64
N LEU A 158 3.46 -3.11 -4.76
CA LEU A 158 3.71 -1.68 -4.63
C LEU A 158 4.73 -1.22 -5.68
N PHE A 159 4.56 -0.01 -6.20
CA PHE A 159 5.52 0.58 -7.14
C PHE A 159 6.95 0.49 -6.59
N LEU A 160 7.84 -0.01 -7.43
CA LEU A 160 9.26 -0.20 -7.14
C LEU A 160 10.08 0.37 -8.29
N PHE A 161 11.02 1.25 -7.95
CA PHE A 161 12.08 1.66 -8.84
C PHE A 161 13.37 0.89 -8.50
N THR A 162 14.02 0.30 -9.50
CA THR A 162 15.31 -0.37 -9.34
C THR A 162 16.13 -0.28 -10.63
N LYS A 163 17.44 -0.20 -10.47
CA LYS A 163 18.44 -0.30 -11.55
C LYS A 163 18.91 -1.75 -11.76
N MET A 164 18.57 -2.65 -10.84
CA MET A 164 18.94 -4.07 -10.92
C MET A 164 18.26 -4.73 -12.12
N ARG A 165 19.01 -5.55 -12.84
CA ARG A 165 18.56 -6.25 -14.05
C ARG A 165 18.83 -7.74 -13.93
N ASN A 166 18.02 -8.52 -14.65
CA ASN A 166 18.17 -9.98 -14.74
C ASN A 166 18.23 -10.68 -13.38
N VAL A 167 17.60 -10.08 -12.35
CA VAL A 167 17.45 -10.69 -11.04
C VAL A 167 16.06 -11.29 -10.96
N GLY A 168 15.97 -12.60 -10.79
CA GLY A 168 14.71 -13.30 -10.65
C GLY A 168 13.89 -12.78 -9.46
N GLY A 169 12.57 -12.72 -9.61
CA GLY A 169 11.66 -12.29 -8.54
C GLY A 169 11.51 -10.77 -8.36
N ILE A 170 12.20 -9.92 -9.13
CA ILE A 170 11.98 -8.48 -9.10
C ILE A 170 10.95 -8.11 -10.18
N ALA A 171 9.68 -8.08 -9.80
CA ALA A 171 8.61 -7.62 -10.68
C ALA A 171 8.38 -6.12 -10.48
N GLN A 172 8.46 -5.33 -11.55
CA GLN A 172 8.15 -3.90 -11.55
C GLN A 172 6.66 -3.67 -11.86
N THR A 173 5.78 -4.43 -11.21
CA THR A 173 4.33 -4.27 -11.37
C THR A 173 3.79 -3.39 -10.26
N GLU A 174 2.92 -2.46 -10.62
CA GLU A 174 2.21 -1.61 -9.66
C GLU A 174 0.72 -1.92 -9.70
N ALA A 175 0.12 -2.17 -8.53
CA ALA A 175 -1.32 -2.24 -8.36
C ALA A 175 -1.82 -0.95 -7.70
N MET A 176 -2.88 -0.34 -8.26
CA MET A 176 -3.47 0.90 -7.71
C MET A 176 -3.85 0.75 -6.23
N LYS A 177 -4.38 -0.41 -5.83
CA LYS A 177 -4.72 -0.71 -4.43
C LYS A 177 -3.51 -0.67 -3.49
N SER A 178 -2.33 -1.08 -3.97
CA SER A 178 -1.10 -1.05 -3.18
C SER A 178 -0.59 0.38 -3.00
N SER A 179 -0.64 1.20 -4.03
CA SER A 179 -0.30 2.62 -3.94
C SER A 179 -1.27 3.38 -3.04
N ASP A 180 -2.57 3.08 -3.13
CA ASP A 180 -3.60 3.65 -2.26
C ASP A 180 -3.36 3.28 -0.78
N LEU A 181 -3.11 1.99 -0.50
CA LEU A 181 -2.76 1.56 0.85
C LEU A 181 -1.48 2.25 1.36
N PHE A 182 -0.46 2.40 0.51
CA PHE A 182 0.78 3.06 0.91
C PHE A 182 0.53 4.51 1.37
N MET A 183 -0.29 5.26 0.64
CA MET A 183 -0.68 6.62 1.04
C MET A 183 -1.36 6.63 2.42
N LYS A 184 -2.29 5.69 2.67
CA LYS A 184 -3.00 5.54 3.94
C LYS A 184 -2.05 5.19 5.09
N CYS A 185 -1.10 4.28 4.86
CA CYS A 185 -0.07 3.94 5.85
C CYS A 185 0.81 5.15 6.17
N ARG A 186 1.25 5.92 5.17
CA ARG A 186 2.04 7.14 5.38
C ARG A 186 1.29 8.17 6.22
N TYR A 187 0.02 8.39 5.91
CA TYR A 187 -0.84 9.26 6.71
C TYR A 187 -0.94 8.81 8.18
N LEU A 188 -1.16 7.50 8.39
CA LEU A 188 -1.26 6.96 9.75
C LEU A 188 0.07 7.02 10.51
N ASP A 189 1.20 6.85 9.82
CA ASP A 189 2.53 7.01 10.41
C ASP A 189 2.76 8.44 10.91
N GLU A 190 2.36 9.44 10.10
CA GLU A 190 2.42 10.85 10.50
C GLU A 190 1.52 11.14 11.70
N LEU A 191 0.30 10.60 11.69
CA LEU A 191 -0.70 10.82 12.75
C LEU A 191 -0.31 10.15 14.07
N THR A 192 0.28 8.95 14.04
CA THR A 192 0.44 8.08 15.21
C THR A 192 1.90 7.84 15.62
N GLY A 193 2.87 8.41 14.90
CA GLY A 193 4.29 8.14 15.12
C GLY A 193 4.69 6.71 14.81
N GLY A 194 4.13 6.13 13.72
CA GLY A 194 4.46 4.79 13.24
C GLY A 194 3.77 3.64 13.98
N ARG A 195 2.69 3.91 14.73
CA ARG A 195 1.97 2.90 15.52
C ARG A 195 0.56 2.61 15.02
N GLY A 196 0.16 3.22 13.90
CA GLY A 196 -1.20 3.17 13.38
C GLY A 196 -1.55 1.94 12.56
N VAL A 197 -0.59 1.15 12.09
CA VAL A 197 -0.82 0.08 11.11
C VAL A 197 -0.41 -1.28 11.64
N VAL A 198 -1.25 -2.28 11.41
CA VAL A 198 -0.99 -3.69 11.74
C VAL A 198 -1.33 -4.55 10.52
N PHE A 199 -0.39 -5.36 10.08
CA PHE A 199 -0.59 -6.35 9.03
C PHE A 199 -0.69 -7.75 9.63
N ALA A 200 -1.67 -8.50 9.16
CA ALA A 200 -1.82 -9.94 9.43
C ALA A 200 -1.77 -10.70 8.11
N THR A 201 -0.97 -11.77 8.06
CA THR A 201 -0.89 -12.69 6.93
C THR A 201 -0.16 -13.96 7.31
N GLY A 202 -0.59 -15.09 6.78
CA GLY A 202 0.13 -16.36 6.90
C GLY A 202 1.31 -16.48 5.92
N THR A 203 1.40 -15.60 4.91
CA THR A 203 2.42 -15.65 3.84
C THR A 203 3.02 -14.27 3.59
N PRO A 204 3.84 -13.74 4.53
CA PRO A 204 4.43 -12.41 4.40
C PRO A 204 5.38 -12.32 3.20
N ILE A 205 6.06 -13.42 2.88
CA ILE A 205 6.93 -13.56 1.72
C ILE A 205 6.54 -14.84 1.00
N SER A 206 6.15 -14.77 -0.26
CA SER A 206 5.77 -15.93 -1.06
C SER A 206 6.73 -16.22 -2.21
N ASN A 207 7.22 -15.19 -2.91
CA ASN A 207 7.95 -15.38 -4.15
C ASN A 207 9.28 -14.60 -4.22
N SER A 208 9.47 -13.56 -3.42
CA SER A 208 10.59 -12.65 -3.64
C SER A 208 10.93 -11.83 -2.41
N MET A 209 12.22 -11.49 -2.25
CA MET A 209 12.71 -10.53 -1.26
C MET A 209 12.09 -9.13 -1.42
N VAL A 210 11.62 -8.79 -2.62
CA VAL A 210 10.87 -7.55 -2.87
C VAL A 210 9.61 -7.46 -2.00
N GLU A 211 8.96 -8.57 -1.70
CA GLU A 211 7.78 -8.58 -0.84
C GLU A 211 8.12 -8.16 0.60
N LEU A 212 9.29 -8.58 1.13
CA LEU A 212 9.77 -8.14 2.44
C LEU A 212 10.07 -6.64 2.45
N TYR A 213 10.78 -6.15 1.42
CA TYR A 213 11.02 -4.71 1.29
C TYR A 213 9.71 -3.92 1.19
N THR A 214 8.74 -4.43 0.45
CA THR A 214 7.41 -3.80 0.34
C THR A 214 6.71 -3.72 1.69
N ILE A 215 6.74 -4.78 2.50
CA ILE A 215 6.17 -4.78 3.85
C ILE A 215 6.87 -3.74 4.73
N GLN A 216 8.20 -3.66 4.67
CA GLN A 216 8.95 -2.64 5.42
C GLN A 216 8.60 -1.22 4.95
N ARG A 217 8.37 -0.99 3.67
CA ARG A 217 7.90 0.32 3.18
C ARG A 217 6.54 0.70 3.76
N TYR A 218 5.64 -0.24 3.94
CA TYR A 218 4.35 0.04 4.57
C TYR A 218 4.47 0.34 6.06
N LEU A 219 5.31 -0.39 6.79
CA LEU A 219 5.33 -0.40 8.26
C LEU A 219 6.47 0.41 8.88
N GLN A 220 7.55 0.67 8.15
CA GLN A 220 8.79 1.25 8.66
C GLN A 220 9.42 2.28 7.72
N TYR A 221 8.62 2.98 6.92
CA TYR A 221 9.16 3.88 5.90
C TYR A 221 10.09 4.95 6.48
N ASN A 222 9.73 5.57 7.60
CA ASN A 222 10.55 6.58 8.26
C ASN A 222 11.91 6.02 8.69
N THR A 223 11.94 4.78 9.20
CA THR A 223 13.19 4.10 9.57
C THR A 223 14.04 3.80 8.34
N LEU A 224 13.43 3.40 7.22
CA LEU A 224 14.14 3.21 5.95
C LEU A 224 14.76 4.52 5.47
N VAL A 225 14.03 5.63 5.53
CA VAL A 225 14.53 6.97 5.16
C VAL A 225 15.70 7.40 6.05
N GLN A 226 15.57 7.27 7.37
CA GLN A 226 16.62 7.61 8.33
C GLN A 226 17.93 6.84 8.12
N ASN A 227 17.84 5.62 7.56
CA ASN A 227 18.99 4.77 7.26
C ASN A 227 19.41 4.81 5.78
N ASN A 228 18.84 5.69 4.96
CA ASN A 228 19.05 5.77 3.51
C ASN A 228 18.72 4.47 2.75
N LEU A 229 17.74 3.71 3.24
CA LEU A 229 17.29 2.43 2.69
C LEU A 229 15.92 2.53 1.99
N GLN A 230 15.40 3.75 1.76
CA GLN A 230 14.11 3.98 1.11
C GLN A 230 14.08 3.57 -0.37
N HIS A 231 15.25 3.43 -0.99
CA HIS A 231 15.39 2.93 -2.36
C HIS A 231 15.76 1.45 -2.36
N PHE A 232 15.09 0.67 -3.20
CA PHE A 232 15.28 -0.78 -3.23
C PHE A 232 16.72 -1.20 -3.44
N ASP A 233 17.46 -0.53 -4.32
CA ASP A 233 18.84 -0.89 -4.63
C ASP A 233 19.77 -0.74 -3.41
N ALA A 234 19.57 0.30 -2.60
CA ALA A 234 20.30 0.49 -1.34
C ALA A 234 19.92 -0.58 -0.31
N TRP A 235 18.63 -0.88 -0.18
CA TRP A 235 18.13 -1.93 0.70
C TRP A 235 18.67 -3.30 0.30
N ALA A 236 18.56 -3.65 -1.00
CA ALA A 236 19.00 -4.93 -1.52
C ALA A 236 20.51 -5.13 -1.39
N SER A 237 21.33 -4.08 -1.56
CA SER A 237 22.77 -4.15 -1.35
C SER A 237 23.17 -4.32 0.11
N THR A 238 22.28 -3.95 1.05
CA THR A 238 22.55 -4.07 2.50
C THR A 238 22.11 -5.42 3.04
N PHE A 239 20.96 -5.94 2.60
CA PHE A 239 20.34 -7.14 3.17
C PHE A 239 20.32 -8.35 2.24
N GLY A 240 20.68 -8.17 0.98
CA GLY A 240 20.70 -9.21 -0.04
C GLY A 240 22.09 -9.50 -0.56
N GLU A 241 22.25 -10.68 -1.08
CA GLU A 241 23.41 -11.10 -1.85
C GLU A 241 22.96 -11.60 -3.23
N THR A 242 23.65 -11.17 -4.29
CA THR A 242 23.36 -11.67 -5.63
C THR A 242 24.14 -12.96 -5.84
N ILE A 243 23.44 -14.08 -5.90
CA ILE A 243 24.02 -15.38 -6.19
C ILE A 243 23.80 -15.68 -7.68
N THR A 244 24.87 -15.97 -8.41
CA THR A 244 24.76 -16.49 -9.79
C THR A 244 24.63 -18.00 -9.71
N ALA A 245 23.42 -18.52 -9.87
CA ALA A 245 23.17 -19.95 -9.97
C ALA A 245 22.83 -20.31 -11.41
N VAL A 246 23.34 -21.45 -11.86
CA VAL A 246 22.95 -22.07 -13.13
C VAL A 246 21.74 -22.94 -12.84
N GLU A 247 20.53 -22.43 -13.13
CA GLU A 247 19.32 -23.26 -13.09
C GLU A 247 18.93 -23.66 -14.51
N LEU A 248 18.69 -24.95 -14.69
CA LEU A 248 18.08 -25.46 -15.92
C LEU A 248 16.62 -24.99 -15.94
N THR A 249 16.24 -24.29 -17.02
CA THR A 249 14.82 -24.04 -17.25
C THR A 249 14.09 -25.37 -17.45
N PRO A 250 12.77 -25.43 -17.22
CA PRO A 250 11.98 -26.62 -17.55
C PRO A 250 12.14 -27.09 -19.01
N GLU A 251 12.60 -26.19 -19.88
CA GLU A 251 12.88 -26.43 -21.30
C GLU A 251 14.36 -26.78 -21.60
N GLY A 252 15.23 -26.79 -20.59
CA GLY A 252 16.55 -27.41 -20.64
C GLY A 252 17.74 -26.56 -21.15
N TYR A 253 17.57 -25.27 -21.50
CA TYR A 253 18.65 -24.57 -22.25
C TYR A 253 18.98 -23.12 -21.86
N THR A 254 18.54 -22.57 -20.74
CA THR A 254 18.86 -21.18 -20.40
C THR A 254 19.39 -21.02 -18.97
N LEU A 255 20.44 -20.18 -18.84
CA LEU A 255 21.03 -19.76 -17.56
C LEU A 255 20.18 -18.64 -16.97
N ILE A 256 19.69 -18.79 -15.76
CA ILE A 256 18.99 -17.74 -15.01
C ILE A 256 19.91 -17.36 -13.83
N GLY A 257 20.36 -16.11 -13.77
CA GLY A 257 20.96 -15.54 -12.57
C GLY A 257 19.87 -15.20 -11.56
N ARG A 258 20.03 -15.63 -10.34
CA ARG A 258 19.22 -15.20 -9.17
C ARG A 258 20.03 -14.39 -8.20
#